data_c5705910b55ece18264c2cc87471f506
#
_entry.id   c5705910b55ece18264c2cc87471f506
#
_cell.length_a   1.000
_cell.length_b   1.000
_cell.length_c   1.000
_cell.angle_alpha   90.00
_cell.angle_beta   90.00
_cell.angle_gamma   90.00
#
_symmetry.space_group_name_H-M   'P 1'
#
loop_
_entity.id
_entity.type
_entity.pdbx_description
1 polymer ?
#
loop_
_entity_poly.entity_id
_entity_poly.type
_entity_poly.pdbx_seq_one_letter_code
_entity_poly.pdbx_strand_id
1 'polypeptide(L)'
;MKQYLFHSDVFMPARFAVPCHEGKLTYSGHAQREAASDRYGNIDLPEVFNAGKGRLIETEVQFDGEEARVVKQLWRQPLDEGRDLVIAMVPGGRVKTVWVNRTSDKHRSLDRSRYVHA
;
A
#
# COMPACT_ATOMS: atom_id res chain seq x y z
N MET A 1 21.14 9.93 -3.20
CA MET A 1 19.70 9.68 -3.02
C MET A 1 19.50 8.56 -2.02
N LYS A 2 18.73 8.82 -0.96
CA LYS A 2 18.47 7.82 0.09
C LYS A 2 16.99 7.44 0.09
N GLN A 3 16.73 6.18 0.38
CA GLN A 3 15.39 5.63 0.37
C GLN A 3 15.07 5.06 1.75
N TYR A 4 13.89 5.41 2.26
CA TYR A 4 13.46 4.99 3.58
C TYR A 4 12.05 4.41 3.52
N LEU A 5 11.82 3.42 4.37
CA LEU A 5 10.50 2.80 4.56
C LEU A 5 9.94 3.21 5.92
N PHE A 6 8.69 3.67 5.90
CA PHE A 6 7.95 3.99 7.12
C PHE A 6 6.75 3.05 7.20
N HIS A 7 6.49 2.52 8.38
CA HIS A 7 5.36 1.62 8.60
C HIS A 7 4.48 2.18 9.71
N SER A 8 3.17 2.12 9.49
CA SER A 8 2.19 2.71 10.42
C SER A 8 2.24 2.12 11.83
N ASP A 9 2.68 0.85 11.96
CA ASP A 9 2.80 0.19 13.26
C ASP A 9 4.17 0.41 13.93
N VAL A 10 5.09 1.10 13.26
CA VAL A 10 6.44 1.40 13.78
C VAL A 10 6.59 2.91 13.98
N PHE A 11 6.60 3.63 12.90
CA PHE A 11 6.69 5.09 12.90
C PHE A 11 6.23 5.62 11.54
N MET A 12 5.28 6.54 11.54
CA MET A 12 4.78 7.16 10.31
C MET A 12 4.64 8.67 10.54
N PRO A 13 5.58 9.48 10.00
CA PRO A 13 5.41 10.93 10.05
C PRO A 13 4.13 11.36 9.34
N ALA A 14 3.43 12.34 9.92
CA ALA A 14 2.15 12.80 9.38
C ALA A 14 2.25 13.23 7.91
N ARG A 15 3.35 13.87 7.52
CA ARG A 15 3.54 14.31 6.12
C ARG A 15 3.62 13.15 5.12
N PHE A 16 3.97 11.93 5.57
CA PHE A 16 4.05 10.75 4.75
C PHE A 16 2.83 9.84 4.90
N ALA A 17 1.90 10.20 5.75
CA ALA A 17 0.64 9.47 5.94
C ALA A 17 -0.47 9.95 4.99
N VAL A 18 -0.21 11.00 4.22
CA VAL A 18 -1.15 11.53 3.24
C VAL A 18 -1.16 10.59 2.02
N PRO A 19 -2.33 10.23 1.46
CA PRO A 19 -2.37 9.40 0.26
C PRO A 19 -1.58 10.03 -0.88
N CYS A 20 -0.76 9.21 -1.56
CA CYS A 20 0.00 9.68 -2.72
C CYS A 20 -0.88 9.85 -3.95
N HIS A 21 -2.11 9.39 -3.89
CA HIS A 21 -3.10 9.52 -4.95
C HIS A 21 -4.49 9.27 -4.39
N GLU A 22 -5.49 9.94 -4.94
CA GLU A 22 -6.90 9.63 -4.74
C GLU A 22 -7.60 9.65 -6.09
N GLY A 23 -8.68 8.88 -6.21
CA GLY A 23 -9.45 8.81 -7.44
C GLY A 23 -9.13 7.57 -8.27
N LYS A 24 -9.17 7.72 -9.56
CA LYS A 24 -9.09 6.60 -10.50
C LYS A 24 -7.76 5.87 -10.43
N LEU A 25 -7.85 4.54 -10.38
CA LEU A 25 -6.69 3.64 -10.35
C LEU A 25 -6.47 3.02 -11.73
N THR A 26 -5.20 2.76 -12.05
CA THR A 26 -4.80 1.91 -13.15
C THR A 26 -3.96 0.77 -12.61
N TYR A 27 -3.92 -0.35 -13.31
CA TYR A 27 -3.26 -1.55 -12.80
C TYR A 27 -2.21 -2.02 -13.79
N SER A 28 -1.02 -2.37 -13.27
CA SER A 28 0.01 -3.00 -14.08
C SER A 28 -0.46 -4.38 -14.57
N GLY A 29 0.16 -4.89 -15.63
CA GLY A 29 -0.12 -6.25 -16.07
C GLY A 29 0.17 -7.28 -14.98
N HIS A 30 1.21 -7.05 -14.17
CA HIS A 30 1.54 -7.90 -13.04
C HIS A 30 0.41 -7.90 -11.99
N ALA A 31 -0.10 -6.72 -11.61
CA ALA A 31 -1.21 -6.62 -10.66
C ALA A 31 -2.47 -7.32 -11.18
N GLN A 32 -2.78 -7.17 -12.47
CA GLN A 32 -3.92 -7.84 -13.09
C GLN A 32 -3.79 -9.36 -13.03
N ARG A 33 -2.60 -9.88 -13.31
CA ARG A 33 -2.32 -11.32 -13.23
C ARG A 33 -2.42 -11.84 -11.81
N GLU A 34 -1.91 -11.08 -10.83
CA GLU A 34 -2.03 -11.45 -9.42
C GLU A 34 -3.49 -11.52 -8.99
N ALA A 35 -4.31 -10.55 -9.41
CA ALA A 35 -5.74 -10.54 -9.07
C ALA A 35 -6.48 -11.72 -9.70
N ALA A 36 -6.09 -12.12 -10.92
CA ALA A 36 -6.73 -13.22 -11.64
C ALA A 36 -6.36 -14.60 -11.07
N SER A 37 -5.24 -14.70 -10.38
CA SER A 37 -4.69 -15.98 -9.89
C SER A 37 -4.42 -16.01 -8.39
N ASP A 38 -5.08 -15.14 -7.63
CA ASP A 38 -4.92 -15.12 -6.18
C ASP A 38 -5.42 -16.42 -5.55
N ARG A 39 -4.84 -16.79 -4.40
CA ARG A 39 -5.24 -18.01 -3.68
C ARG A 39 -6.69 -18.05 -3.26
N TYR A 40 -7.36 -16.90 -3.21
CA TYR A 40 -8.78 -16.78 -2.88
C TYR A 40 -9.66 -16.66 -4.13
N GLY A 41 -9.11 -16.89 -5.32
CA GLY A 41 -9.82 -16.80 -6.58
C GLY A 41 -9.61 -15.48 -7.30
N ASN A 42 -10.39 -15.24 -8.33
CA ASN A 42 -10.32 -14.02 -9.10
C ASN A 42 -10.82 -12.84 -8.26
N ILE A 43 -10.02 -11.80 -8.14
CA ILE A 43 -10.32 -10.63 -7.33
C ILE A 43 -10.78 -9.48 -8.21
N ASP A 44 -11.93 -8.91 -7.88
CA ASP A 44 -12.42 -7.69 -8.52
C ASP A 44 -11.62 -6.49 -8.02
N LEU A 45 -10.92 -5.82 -8.93
CA LEU A 45 -10.08 -4.69 -8.60
C LEU A 45 -10.90 -3.39 -8.57
N PRO A 46 -10.77 -2.56 -7.52
CA PRO A 46 -11.50 -1.29 -7.45
C PRO A 46 -11.05 -0.33 -8.55
N GLU A 47 -11.98 0.41 -9.13
CA GLU A 47 -11.69 1.41 -10.13
C GLU A 47 -11.19 2.71 -9.52
N VAL A 48 -11.54 2.96 -8.27
CA VAL A 48 -11.25 4.22 -7.58
C VAL A 48 -10.67 3.94 -6.21
N PHE A 49 -9.63 4.67 -5.86
CA PHE A 49 -9.05 4.64 -4.52
C PHE A 49 -9.78 5.63 -3.61
N ASN A 50 -10.18 5.14 -2.43
CA ASN A 50 -10.81 5.96 -1.40
C ASN A 50 -10.07 5.77 -0.08
N ALA A 51 -9.24 6.74 0.27
CA ALA A 51 -8.43 6.68 1.49
C ALA A 51 -9.28 6.60 2.76
N GLY A 52 -10.50 7.16 2.73
CA GLY A 52 -11.41 7.11 3.89
C GLY A 52 -11.89 5.71 4.23
N LYS A 53 -11.81 4.77 3.29
CA LYS A 53 -12.18 3.36 3.50
C LYS A 53 -10.96 2.46 3.67
N GLY A 54 -9.77 3.02 3.56
CA GLY A 54 -8.53 2.27 3.61
C GLY A 54 -7.70 2.55 4.84
N ARG A 55 -6.66 1.75 5.01
CA ARG A 55 -5.67 1.94 6.05
C ARG A 55 -4.28 1.93 5.41
N LEU A 56 -3.52 2.99 5.67
CA LEU A 56 -2.13 3.06 5.21
C LEU A 56 -1.28 2.11 6.03
N ILE A 57 -0.52 1.28 5.34
CA ILE A 57 0.39 0.31 5.97
C ILE A 57 1.83 0.82 5.91
N GLU A 58 2.28 1.21 4.73
CA GLU A 58 3.68 1.50 4.49
C GLU A 58 3.83 2.64 3.49
N THR A 59 4.79 3.54 3.73
CA THR A 59 5.16 4.58 2.78
C THR A 59 6.65 4.48 2.51
N GLU A 60 7.00 4.39 1.23
CA GLU A 60 8.38 4.44 0.77
C GLU A 60 8.68 5.85 0.31
N VAL A 61 9.74 6.44 0.87
CA VAL A 61 10.12 7.83 0.62
C VAL A 61 11.54 7.89 0.12
N GLN A 62 11.75 8.71 -0.88
CA GLN A 62 13.06 8.98 -1.44
C GLN A 62 13.48 10.40 -1.06
N PHE A 63 14.67 10.53 -0.49
CA PHE A 63 15.23 11.83 -0.10
C PHE A 63 16.34 12.22 -1.06
N ASP A 64 16.26 13.43 -1.59
CA ASP A 64 17.30 14.04 -2.41
C ASP A 64 17.67 15.36 -1.74
N GLY A 65 18.72 15.32 -0.91
CA GLY A 65 19.05 16.43 -0.04
C GLY A 65 17.94 16.65 1.00
N GLU A 66 17.34 17.83 1.00
CA GLU A 66 16.24 18.17 1.91
C GLU A 66 14.86 17.84 1.33
N GLU A 67 14.81 17.53 0.04
CA GLU A 67 13.55 17.19 -0.60
C GLU A 67 13.18 15.72 -0.35
N ALA A 68 11.94 15.51 0.06
CA ALA A 68 11.39 14.20 0.28
C ALA A 68 10.25 13.94 -0.71
N ARG A 69 10.24 12.78 -1.33
CA ARG A 69 9.21 12.40 -2.29
C ARG A 69 8.69 11.01 -1.98
N VAL A 70 7.38 10.89 -1.82
CA VAL A 70 6.74 9.58 -1.70
C VAL A 70 6.80 8.88 -3.06
N VAL A 71 7.33 7.66 -3.07
CA VAL A 71 7.46 6.89 -4.31
C VAL A 71 6.53 5.69 -4.37
N LYS A 72 6.03 5.21 -3.23
CA LYS A 72 5.10 4.09 -3.18
C LYS A 72 4.41 4.06 -1.83
N GLN A 73 3.15 3.61 -1.83
CA GLN A 73 2.42 3.34 -0.60
C GLN A 73 1.70 2.01 -0.68
N LEU A 74 1.66 1.29 0.44
CA LEU A 74 0.82 0.12 0.61
C LEU A 74 -0.42 0.53 1.38
N TRP A 75 -1.57 0.26 0.80
CA TRP A 75 -2.85 0.51 1.42
C TRP A 75 -3.64 -0.78 1.55
N ARG A 76 -4.38 -0.91 2.63
CA ARG A 76 -5.23 -2.05 2.90
C ARG A 76 -6.68 -1.59 2.91
N GLN A 77 -7.52 -2.21 2.09
CA GLN A 77 -8.93 -1.85 1.96
C GLN A 77 -9.81 -3.08 2.19
N PRO A 78 -10.97 -2.92 2.82
CA PRO A 78 -11.91 -4.03 2.92
C PRO A 78 -12.33 -4.49 1.52
N LEU A 79 -12.25 -5.80 1.30
CA LEU A 79 -12.70 -6.43 0.05
C LEU A 79 -14.09 -7.04 0.26
N ASP A 80 -14.23 -7.80 1.34
CA ASP A 80 -15.49 -8.39 1.78
C ASP A 80 -15.40 -8.72 3.27
N GLU A 81 -16.39 -9.44 3.80
CA GLU A 81 -16.35 -9.88 5.19
C GLU A 81 -15.16 -10.81 5.41
N GLY A 82 -14.22 -10.40 6.22
CA GLY A 82 -13.07 -11.18 6.64
C GLY A 82 -11.87 -11.13 5.70
N ARG A 83 -11.94 -10.42 4.58
CA ARG A 83 -10.80 -10.27 3.67
C ARG A 83 -10.53 -8.80 3.32
N ASP A 84 -9.26 -8.47 3.22
CA ASP A 84 -8.81 -7.15 2.80
C ASP A 84 -7.94 -7.27 1.55
N LEU A 85 -8.06 -6.28 0.67
CA LEU A 85 -7.18 -6.13 -0.48
C LEU A 85 -6.05 -5.20 -0.11
N VAL A 86 -4.81 -5.64 -0.34
CA VAL A 86 -3.62 -4.80 -0.21
C VAL A 86 -3.18 -4.37 -1.59
N ILE A 87 -3.00 -3.07 -1.77
CA ILE A 87 -2.52 -2.51 -3.03
C ILE A 87 -1.22 -1.75 -2.81
N ALA A 88 -0.29 -1.92 -3.74
CA ALA A 88 0.94 -1.14 -3.79
C ALA A 88 0.77 -0.07 -4.87
N MET A 89 0.56 1.17 -4.44
CA MET A 89 0.20 2.27 -5.31
C MET A 89 1.34 3.29 -5.40
N VAL A 90 1.59 3.79 -6.60
CA VAL A 90 2.55 4.90 -6.81
C VAL A 90 1.79 6.19 -7.09
N PRO A 91 2.43 7.36 -6.92
CA PRO A 91 1.79 8.63 -7.27
C PRO A 91 1.27 8.61 -8.71
N GLY A 92 0.07 9.14 -8.90
CA GLY A 92 -0.65 9.07 -10.18
C GLY A 92 -1.66 7.94 -10.24
N GLY A 93 -1.69 7.05 -9.24
CA GLY A 93 -2.73 6.04 -9.12
C GLY A 93 -2.45 4.72 -9.84
N ARG A 94 -1.21 4.47 -10.25
CA ARG A 94 -0.86 3.16 -10.80
C ARG A 94 -0.60 2.18 -9.67
N VAL A 95 -1.28 1.05 -9.73
CA VAL A 95 -1.12 -0.05 -8.78
C VAL A 95 -0.16 -1.07 -9.40
N LYS A 96 0.95 -1.35 -8.72
CA LYS A 96 1.99 -2.24 -9.22
C LYS A 96 1.78 -3.69 -8.84
N THR A 97 1.24 -3.92 -7.65
CA THR A 97 0.99 -5.26 -7.14
C THR A 97 -0.22 -5.25 -6.21
N VAL A 98 -0.89 -6.39 -6.13
CA VAL A 98 -2.05 -6.59 -5.26
C VAL A 98 -1.97 -7.96 -4.60
N TRP A 99 -2.52 -8.09 -3.39
CA TRP A 99 -2.75 -9.38 -2.77
C TRP A 99 -3.88 -9.27 -1.75
N VAL A 100 -4.39 -10.42 -1.32
CA VAL A 100 -5.48 -10.48 -0.37
C VAL A 100 -4.98 -11.07 0.94
N ASN A 101 -5.34 -10.41 2.04
CA ASN A 101 -5.10 -10.91 3.39
C ASN A 101 -6.44 -11.11 4.09
N ARG A 102 -6.48 -12.04 5.04
CA ARG A 102 -7.60 -12.08 5.97
C ARG A 102 -7.57 -10.84 6.84
N THR A 103 -8.74 -10.29 7.15
CA THR A 103 -8.85 -9.11 8.02
C THR A 103 -8.16 -9.34 9.37
N SER A 104 -8.16 -10.60 9.84
CA SER A 104 -7.51 -10.98 11.10
C SER A 104 -5.99 -11.07 11.03
N ASP A 105 -5.39 -11.03 9.82
CA ASP A 105 -3.94 -11.08 9.68
C ASP A 105 -3.32 -9.79 10.21
N LYS A 106 -2.65 -9.92 11.34
CA LYS A 106 -1.95 -8.83 12.00
C LYS A 106 -0.46 -9.08 11.81
N HIS A 107 0.13 -8.61 10.77
CA HIS A 107 1.57 -8.52 10.50
C HIS A 107 2.50 -9.23 11.52
N ARG A 108 2.23 -10.51 11.84
CA ARG A 108 3.02 -11.28 12.84
C ARG A 108 4.47 -11.44 12.42
N SER A 109 4.72 -11.37 11.12
CA SER A 109 6.05 -11.49 10.54
C SER A 109 6.68 -10.11 10.23
N LEU A 110 6.17 -9.04 10.82
CA LEU A 110 6.69 -7.70 10.61
C LEU A 110 8.15 -7.61 11.05
N ASP A 111 9.04 -7.39 10.10
CA ASP A 111 10.44 -7.13 10.38
C ASP A 111 10.63 -5.64 10.66
N ARG A 112 10.61 -5.27 11.93
CA ARG A 112 10.70 -3.87 12.34
C ARG A 112 12.03 -3.23 11.97
N SER A 113 13.07 -4.03 11.71
CA SER A 113 14.38 -3.50 11.34
C SER A 113 14.40 -2.86 9.95
N ARG A 114 13.41 -3.16 9.11
CA ARG A 114 13.30 -2.59 7.76
C ARG A 114 12.86 -1.13 7.76
N TYR A 115 12.28 -0.66 8.87
CA TYR A 115 11.59 0.61 8.92
C TYR A 115 12.32 1.62 9.78
N VAL A 116 12.04 2.89 9.50
CA VAL A 116 12.54 3.99 10.32
C VAL A 116 11.82 3.97 11.65
N HIS A 117 12.56 4.21 12.73
CA HIS A 117 12.03 4.32 14.09
C HIS A 117 12.04 5.78 14.53
N ALA A 118 11.12 6.10 15.42
CA ALA A 118 11.04 7.45 15.99
C ALA A 118 12.30 7.80 16.79
#